data_17bfc96ee824847ba56a91202da0d746
#
_entry.id   17bfc96ee824847ba56a91202da0d746
#
_cell.length_a   1.000
_cell.length_b   1.000
_cell.length_c   1.000
_cell.angle_alpha   90.00
_cell.angle_beta   90.00
_cell.angle_gamma   90.00
#
_symmetry.space_group_name_H-M   'P 1'
#
loop_
_entity.id
_entity.type
_entity.pdbx_description
1 polymer ?
#
loop_
_entity_poly.entity_id
_entity_poly.type
_entity_poly.pdbx_seq_one_letter_code
_entity_poly.pdbx_strand_id
1 'polypeptide(L)'
;MTIAKELLIKHEIPLPIEDELPLGGEIVSQYLAPLSSLPEFKPHIHLNSKVISIGRKGLDKVKTFGREDIPFVIHVQEGNAFHMYETKAVIDATGTWQNPNPIGSGGIDAEGEQEAKNQIYYGIPDVLGKNRKRYEGKTTLVVGGGHSAINALLELAELQKQNENTKLVWALRKNTLSEAYGGKENDALPARGKLGSRIQELVQTGKVIVHTPLYIHSIQRDSNHKLSVLGVKDDENHMISGIDEIISNTGSRPNFNMLKEIRHASDPSLESVPELAELIDPNIHSCGTVRPHGEKELRQPEKNFYIIGAKSYGRAPTFLLATGYEQARSVVAYLTGDIESSEQVQLRLPETGVCSISNVNKKEATDNASCDSEQLEGKTTVGCC
;
A
#
# COMPACT_ATOMS: atom_id res chain seq x y z
N MET A 1 0.73 -14.28 -12.16
CA MET A 1 2.03 -13.87 -11.62
C MET A 1 3.20 -13.99 -12.61
N THR A 2 3.12 -14.86 -13.56
CA THR A 2 4.21 -15.19 -14.49
C THR A 2 4.14 -14.41 -15.82
N ILE A 3 4.16 -13.09 -15.77
CA ILE A 3 4.14 -12.25 -16.98
C ILE A 3 5.38 -12.48 -17.86
N ALA A 4 6.50 -12.92 -17.27
CA ALA A 4 7.72 -13.29 -17.96
C ALA A 4 7.78 -14.78 -18.31
N LYS A 5 6.62 -15.48 -18.38
CA LYS A 5 6.55 -16.94 -18.62
C LYS A 5 7.35 -17.40 -19.85
N GLU A 6 7.16 -16.74 -20.98
CA GLU A 6 7.85 -17.07 -22.21
C GLU A 6 9.37 -16.93 -22.10
N LEU A 7 9.82 -15.88 -21.40
CA LEU A 7 11.25 -15.63 -21.21
C LEU A 7 11.86 -16.67 -20.26
N LEU A 8 11.18 -17.05 -19.20
CA LEU A 8 11.63 -18.10 -18.28
C LEU A 8 11.71 -19.47 -19.00
N ILE A 9 10.71 -19.81 -19.82
CA ILE A 9 10.72 -21.03 -20.64
C ILE A 9 11.90 -21.03 -21.61
N LYS A 10 12.15 -19.92 -22.30
CA LYS A 10 13.29 -19.76 -23.22
C LYS A 10 14.63 -20.06 -22.54
N HIS A 11 14.76 -19.74 -21.27
CA HIS A 11 15.97 -19.96 -20.47
C HIS A 11 15.92 -21.23 -19.60
N GLU A 12 14.97 -22.13 -19.85
CA GLU A 12 14.80 -23.41 -19.15
C GLU A 12 14.65 -23.25 -17.62
N ILE A 13 14.09 -22.12 -17.17
CA ILE A 13 13.83 -21.84 -15.76
C ILE A 13 12.44 -22.39 -15.39
N PRO A 14 12.33 -23.21 -14.33
CA PRO A 14 11.05 -23.73 -13.86
C PRO A 14 10.06 -22.61 -13.57
N LEU A 15 8.82 -22.79 -14.01
CA LEU A 15 7.74 -21.84 -13.69
C LEU A 15 7.18 -22.13 -12.30
N PRO A 16 6.79 -21.09 -11.52
CA PRO A 16 5.98 -21.28 -10.33
C PRO A 16 4.69 -22.03 -10.65
N ILE A 17 4.24 -22.87 -9.74
CA ILE A 17 3.00 -23.66 -9.90
C ILE A 17 1.80 -22.70 -9.95
N GLU A 18 0.95 -22.85 -10.94
CA GLU A 18 -0.07 -21.85 -11.32
C GLU A 18 -1.15 -21.66 -10.23
N ASP A 19 -1.52 -22.72 -9.52
CA ASP A 19 -2.58 -22.70 -8.50
C ASP A 19 -2.03 -22.58 -7.06
N GLU A 20 -0.74 -22.50 -6.86
CA GLU A 20 -0.13 -22.31 -5.55
C GLU A 20 -0.06 -20.83 -5.16
N LEU A 21 -0.22 -20.59 -3.85
CA LEU A 21 -0.07 -19.28 -3.25
C LEU A 21 1.33 -19.17 -2.62
N PRO A 22 2.31 -18.62 -3.34
CA PRO A 22 3.67 -18.55 -2.85
C PRO A 22 3.80 -17.56 -1.70
N LEU A 23 4.71 -17.85 -0.77
CA LEU A 23 5.20 -16.88 0.19
C LEU A 23 6.04 -15.80 -0.52
N GLY A 24 6.17 -14.62 0.11
CA GLY A 24 6.99 -13.53 -0.46
C GLY A 24 8.42 -13.94 -0.76
N GLY A 25 9.03 -14.78 0.11
CA GLY A 25 10.38 -15.34 -0.12
C GLY A 25 10.44 -16.28 -1.33
N GLU A 26 9.39 -17.04 -1.58
CA GLU A 26 9.30 -17.95 -2.74
C GLU A 26 9.12 -17.17 -4.04
N ILE A 27 8.35 -16.07 -4.03
CA ILE A 27 8.27 -15.16 -5.19
C ILE A 27 9.67 -14.63 -5.54
N VAL A 28 10.45 -14.27 -4.53
CA VAL A 28 11.83 -13.81 -4.75
C VAL A 28 12.70 -14.92 -5.30
N SER A 29 12.74 -16.09 -4.65
CA SER A 29 13.69 -17.16 -4.99
C SER A 29 13.32 -17.93 -6.27
N GLN A 30 12.02 -18.10 -6.55
CA GLN A 30 11.54 -18.91 -7.69
C GLN A 30 11.22 -18.07 -8.94
N TYR A 31 11.02 -16.76 -8.79
CA TYR A 31 10.63 -15.91 -9.92
C TYR A 31 11.55 -14.69 -10.11
N LEU A 32 11.65 -13.80 -9.11
CA LEU A 32 12.35 -12.53 -9.30
C LEU A 32 13.87 -12.69 -9.40
N ALA A 33 14.48 -13.52 -8.55
CA ALA A 33 15.94 -13.73 -8.59
C ALA A 33 16.38 -14.45 -9.85
N PRO A 34 15.74 -15.54 -10.31
CA PRO A 34 16.04 -16.14 -11.61
C PRO A 34 15.88 -15.15 -12.76
N LEU A 35 14.75 -14.41 -12.80
CA LEU A 35 14.49 -13.42 -13.86
C LEU A 35 15.57 -12.33 -13.89
N SER A 36 15.95 -11.79 -12.74
CA SER A 36 16.96 -10.73 -12.63
C SER A 36 18.37 -11.21 -13.02
N SER A 37 18.60 -12.51 -12.99
CA SER A 37 19.89 -13.13 -13.35
C SER A 37 20.05 -13.40 -14.83
N LEU A 38 18.99 -13.25 -15.62
CA LEU A 38 19.04 -13.47 -17.08
C LEU A 38 20.00 -12.50 -17.76
N PRO A 39 20.68 -12.93 -18.85
CA PRO A 39 21.60 -12.09 -19.60
C PRO A 39 20.99 -10.79 -20.10
N GLU A 40 19.70 -10.79 -20.39
CA GLU A 40 18.93 -9.64 -20.86
C GLU A 40 18.76 -8.56 -19.77
N PHE A 41 18.76 -8.93 -18.48
CA PHE A 41 18.49 -7.99 -17.37
C PHE A 41 19.70 -7.72 -16.49
N LYS A 42 20.50 -8.75 -16.18
CA LYS A 42 21.61 -8.66 -15.23
C LYS A 42 22.55 -7.47 -15.45
N PRO A 43 22.95 -7.13 -16.69
CA PRO A 43 23.85 -5.99 -16.94
C PRO A 43 23.23 -4.63 -16.61
N HIS A 44 21.90 -4.56 -16.51
CA HIS A 44 21.14 -3.32 -16.31
C HIS A 44 20.60 -3.15 -14.88
N ILE A 45 20.90 -4.11 -13.99
CA ILE A 45 20.45 -4.08 -12.59
C ILE A 45 21.61 -3.65 -11.70
N HIS A 46 21.46 -2.50 -11.06
CA HIS A 46 22.40 -1.96 -10.08
C HIS A 46 21.87 -2.19 -8.68
N LEU A 47 22.42 -3.19 -7.98
CA LEU A 47 22.06 -3.50 -6.59
C LEU A 47 22.83 -2.59 -5.63
N ASN A 48 22.30 -2.43 -4.40
CA ASN A 48 22.86 -1.57 -3.36
C ASN A 48 23.05 -0.10 -3.78
N SER A 49 22.26 0.32 -4.78
CA SER A 49 22.31 1.63 -5.43
C SER A 49 21.10 2.44 -5.03
N LYS A 50 21.28 3.40 -4.11
CA LYS A 50 20.20 4.24 -3.59
C LYS A 50 20.11 5.54 -4.39
N VAL A 51 18.98 5.78 -5.04
CA VAL A 51 18.68 7.08 -5.65
C VAL A 51 18.47 8.13 -4.56
N ILE A 52 19.27 9.20 -4.60
CA ILE A 52 19.25 10.29 -3.63
C ILE A 52 18.44 11.47 -4.14
N SER A 53 18.62 11.83 -5.42
CA SER A 53 17.91 12.94 -6.04
C SER A 53 17.82 12.77 -7.55
N ILE A 54 16.79 13.35 -8.13
CA ILE A 54 16.53 13.38 -9.56
C ILE A 54 16.23 14.83 -9.95
N GLY A 55 16.81 15.28 -11.07
CA GLY A 55 16.57 16.63 -11.62
C GLY A 55 16.82 16.66 -13.11
N ARG A 56 16.71 17.84 -13.73
CA ARG A 56 17.14 18.09 -15.11
C ARG A 56 18.57 18.62 -15.10
N LYS A 57 19.38 18.18 -16.07
CA LYS A 57 20.81 18.58 -16.17
C LYS A 57 20.94 20.09 -16.28
N GLY A 58 21.53 20.72 -15.25
CA GLY A 58 21.79 22.14 -15.23
C GLY A 58 20.56 23.06 -15.11
N LEU A 59 19.35 22.51 -14.88
CA LEU A 59 18.11 23.27 -14.68
C LEU A 59 17.44 22.92 -13.35
N ASP A 60 17.20 23.94 -12.55
CA ASP A 60 16.34 23.81 -11.38
C ASP A 60 14.85 23.71 -11.77
N LYS A 61 14.00 23.35 -10.81
CA LYS A 61 12.56 23.13 -10.99
C LYS A 61 11.80 24.33 -11.54
N VAL A 62 12.27 25.55 -11.29
CA VAL A 62 11.61 26.80 -11.69
C VAL A 62 11.78 27.09 -13.17
N LYS A 63 12.91 26.71 -13.76
CA LYS A 63 13.25 26.96 -15.17
C LYS A 63 12.39 26.12 -16.11
N THR A 64 11.66 26.79 -17.02
CA THR A 64 10.72 26.14 -17.95
C THR A 64 11.27 26.04 -19.37
N PHE A 65 11.91 27.09 -19.86
CA PHE A 65 12.36 27.14 -21.25
C PHE A 65 13.41 26.05 -21.55
N GLY A 66 13.14 25.24 -22.59
CA GLY A 66 14.00 24.14 -23.03
C GLY A 66 14.07 22.94 -22.07
N ARG A 67 13.28 22.93 -20.98
CA ARG A 67 13.33 21.89 -19.95
C ARG A 67 13.04 20.49 -20.48
N GLU A 68 12.11 20.37 -21.41
CA GLU A 68 11.68 19.07 -21.96
C GLU A 68 12.76 18.37 -22.79
N ASP A 69 13.70 19.14 -23.36
CA ASP A 69 14.78 18.65 -24.20
C ASP A 69 16.04 18.29 -23.41
N ILE A 70 16.11 18.71 -22.15
CA ILE A 70 17.25 18.45 -21.26
C ILE A 70 17.12 17.04 -20.64
N PRO A 71 18.18 16.22 -20.64
CA PRO A 71 18.13 14.91 -20.00
C PRO A 71 17.95 15.02 -18.48
N PHE A 72 17.40 13.98 -17.89
CA PHE A 72 17.43 13.81 -16.44
C PHE A 72 18.84 13.50 -15.96
N VAL A 73 19.14 13.95 -14.76
CA VAL A 73 20.30 13.57 -13.97
C VAL A 73 19.83 12.88 -12.72
N ILE A 74 20.37 11.70 -12.45
CA ILE A 74 20.04 10.87 -11.29
C ILE A 74 21.29 10.72 -10.45
N HIS A 75 21.23 11.18 -9.20
CA HIS A 75 22.30 10.95 -8.24
C HIS A 75 22.04 9.69 -7.45
N VAL A 76 23.00 8.80 -7.46
CA VAL A 76 22.93 7.47 -6.83
C VAL A 76 24.07 7.31 -5.84
N GLN A 77 23.75 6.80 -4.66
CA GLN A 77 24.71 6.40 -3.65
C GLN A 77 24.89 4.89 -3.65
N GLU A 78 26.12 4.43 -3.84
CA GLU A 78 26.56 3.04 -3.75
C GLU A 78 27.60 2.91 -2.63
N GLY A 79 27.17 2.48 -1.44
CA GLY A 79 28.01 2.51 -0.25
C GLY A 79 28.47 3.95 0.08
N ASN A 80 29.77 4.22 0.00
CA ASN A 80 30.36 5.55 0.20
C ASN A 80 30.60 6.31 -1.11
N ALA A 81 30.37 5.70 -2.27
CA ALA A 81 30.56 6.32 -3.58
C ALA A 81 29.27 7.00 -4.07
N PHE A 82 29.45 8.08 -4.84
CA PHE A 82 28.35 8.75 -5.54
C PHE A 82 28.55 8.63 -7.03
N HIS A 83 27.48 8.25 -7.72
CA HIS A 83 27.42 8.13 -9.17
C HIS A 83 26.36 9.06 -9.72
N MET A 84 26.55 9.50 -10.94
CA MET A 84 25.61 10.34 -11.66
C MET A 84 25.28 9.69 -13.01
N TYR A 85 24.01 9.46 -13.24
CA TYR A 85 23.51 8.91 -14.49
C TYR A 85 22.69 9.95 -15.25
N GLU A 86 22.84 9.98 -16.57
CA GLU A 86 22.00 10.78 -17.46
C GLU A 86 21.04 9.89 -18.22
N THR A 87 19.78 10.30 -18.34
CA THR A 87 18.74 9.51 -19.05
C THR A 87 17.68 10.41 -19.69
N LYS A 88 17.01 9.89 -20.72
CA LYS A 88 15.89 10.58 -21.41
C LYS A 88 14.57 10.45 -20.68
N ALA A 89 14.38 9.39 -19.91
CA ALA A 89 13.16 9.14 -19.17
C ALA A 89 13.46 8.52 -17.80
N VAL A 90 12.55 8.72 -16.84
CA VAL A 90 12.62 8.13 -15.50
C VAL A 90 11.28 7.51 -15.16
N ILE A 91 11.32 6.28 -14.67
CA ILE A 91 10.14 5.58 -14.15
C ILE A 91 10.41 5.26 -12.68
N ASP A 92 9.66 5.90 -11.79
CA ASP A 92 9.72 5.65 -10.35
C ASP A 92 8.76 4.51 -9.97
N ALA A 93 9.33 3.34 -9.72
CA ALA A 93 8.62 2.14 -9.27
C ALA A 93 9.03 1.73 -7.84
N THR A 94 9.46 2.69 -6.99
CA THR A 94 10.04 2.41 -5.68
C THR A 94 9.03 1.96 -4.62
N GLY A 95 7.72 1.99 -4.94
CA GLY A 95 6.67 1.57 -4.03
C GLY A 95 6.52 2.45 -2.79
N THR A 96 5.88 1.90 -1.76
CA THR A 96 5.56 2.61 -0.51
C THR A 96 6.09 1.91 0.74
N TRP A 97 6.55 0.68 0.61
CA TRP A 97 6.90 -0.22 1.70
C TRP A 97 7.90 0.35 2.73
N GLN A 98 8.88 1.13 2.27
CA GLN A 98 9.91 1.68 3.15
C GLN A 98 9.50 2.95 3.91
N ASN A 99 8.26 3.40 3.71
CA ASN A 99 7.71 4.59 4.35
C ASN A 99 6.38 4.25 5.04
N PRO A 100 6.42 3.51 6.16
CA PRO A 100 5.22 3.08 6.88
C PRO A 100 4.48 4.27 7.50
N ASN A 101 3.16 4.13 7.62
CA ASN A 101 2.37 5.06 8.40
C ASN A 101 2.63 4.82 9.90
N PRO A 102 2.57 5.86 10.72
CA PRO A 102 2.71 5.74 12.16
C PRO A 102 1.53 4.97 12.79
N ILE A 103 1.67 4.63 14.07
CA ILE A 103 0.64 3.94 14.86
C ILE A 103 -0.48 4.90 15.27
N GLY A 104 -0.15 6.17 15.45
CA GLY A 104 -1.12 7.19 15.86
C GLY A 104 -2.31 7.26 14.91
N SER A 105 -3.51 7.25 15.46
CA SER A 105 -4.77 7.09 14.73
C SER A 105 -5.09 8.22 13.74
N GLY A 106 -4.56 9.40 13.96
CA GLY A 106 -4.66 10.56 13.04
C GLY A 106 -3.71 10.53 11.85
N GLY A 107 -2.87 9.48 11.72
CA GLY A 107 -1.82 9.40 10.67
C GLY A 107 -0.58 10.22 10.99
N ILE A 108 -0.42 10.63 12.25
CA ILE A 108 0.75 11.25 12.85
C ILE A 108 1.31 10.32 13.93
N ASP A 109 2.58 10.50 14.31
CA ASP A 109 3.21 9.69 15.35
C ASP A 109 2.39 9.78 16.65
N ALA A 110 2.18 8.65 17.32
CA ALA A 110 1.71 8.65 18.68
C ALA A 110 2.82 9.21 19.59
N GLU A 111 2.45 9.93 20.64
CA GLU A 111 3.42 10.40 21.64
C GLU A 111 4.23 9.20 22.17
N GLY A 112 5.55 9.28 22.15
CA GLY A 112 6.46 8.18 22.56
C GLY A 112 6.66 7.08 21.52
N GLU A 113 6.08 7.18 20.32
CA GLU A 113 6.25 6.16 19.26
C GLU A 113 7.71 6.05 18.80
N GLN A 114 8.39 7.18 18.64
CA GLN A 114 9.80 7.20 18.21
C GLN A 114 10.74 6.62 19.28
N GLU A 115 10.48 6.89 20.55
CA GLU A 115 11.21 6.34 21.70
C GLU A 115 11.00 4.82 21.82
N ALA A 116 9.82 4.32 21.45
CA ALA A 116 9.47 2.91 21.45
C ALA A 116 9.91 2.16 20.17
N LYS A 117 10.50 2.83 19.19
CA LYS A 117 10.78 2.30 17.83
C LYS A 117 11.47 0.93 17.80
N ASN A 118 12.35 0.65 18.74
CA ASN A 118 13.05 -0.64 18.82
C ASN A 118 12.12 -1.82 19.17
N GLN A 119 10.97 -1.54 19.80
CA GLN A 119 9.94 -2.52 20.15
C GLN A 119 8.77 -2.51 19.16
N ILE A 120 8.85 -1.70 18.10
CA ILE A 120 7.85 -1.62 17.03
C ILE A 120 8.43 -2.23 15.75
N TYR A 121 7.68 -3.13 15.14
CA TYR A 121 7.98 -3.64 13.79
C TYR A 121 6.90 -3.13 12.82
N TYR A 122 7.31 -2.37 11.82
CA TYR A 122 6.41 -1.88 10.78
C TYR A 122 6.36 -2.87 9.62
N GLY A 123 5.18 -3.42 9.33
CA GLY A 123 4.96 -4.42 8.29
C GLY A 123 4.72 -5.82 8.85
N ILE A 124 4.99 -6.85 8.07
CA ILE A 124 4.77 -8.26 8.42
C ILE A 124 6.12 -8.88 8.76
N PRO A 125 6.42 -9.15 10.05
CA PRO A 125 7.65 -9.83 10.44
C PRO A 125 7.57 -11.33 10.12
N ASP A 126 8.71 -11.95 9.85
CA ASP A 126 8.83 -13.42 9.78
C ASP A 126 8.82 -14.00 11.21
N VAL A 127 7.59 -14.14 11.76
CA VAL A 127 7.36 -14.52 13.17
C VAL A 127 7.82 -15.96 13.46
N LEU A 128 7.62 -16.87 12.51
CA LEU A 128 7.98 -18.28 12.69
C LEU A 128 9.44 -18.57 12.35
N GLY A 129 10.11 -17.68 11.63
CA GLY A 129 11.51 -17.79 11.22
C GLY A 129 12.44 -16.83 11.96
N LYS A 130 13.06 -15.91 11.20
CA LYS A 130 14.15 -15.04 11.71
C LYS A 130 13.76 -14.15 12.90
N ASN A 131 12.47 -13.79 13.03
CA ASN A 131 11.98 -12.94 14.10
C ASN A 131 11.38 -13.73 15.28
N ARG A 132 11.42 -15.06 15.27
CA ARG A 132 10.82 -15.92 16.30
C ARG A 132 11.18 -15.50 17.73
N LYS A 133 12.46 -15.31 18.01
CA LYS A 133 12.96 -14.94 19.36
C LYS A 133 12.40 -13.59 19.85
N ARG A 134 11.97 -12.75 18.93
CA ARG A 134 11.39 -11.43 19.26
C ARG A 134 10.00 -11.56 19.87
N TYR A 135 9.23 -12.60 19.48
CA TYR A 135 7.82 -12.72 19.82
C TYR A 135 7.48 -13.92 20.71
N GLU A 136 8.29 -14.96 20.70
CA GLU A 136 8.05 -16.19 21.46
C GLU A 136 8.01 -15.92 22.97
N GLY A 137 6.93 -16.37 23.64
CA GLY A 137 6.70 -16.18 25.07
C GLY A 137 6.42 -14.74 25.49
N LYS A 138 6.10 -13.86 24.55
CA LYS A 138 5.85 -12.44 24.79
C LYS A 138 4.43 -12.02 24.48
N THR A 139 4.02 -10.89 25.06
CA THR A 139 2.75 -10.22 24.73
C THR A 139 2.98 -9.28 23.54
N THR A 140 2.39 -9.59 22.40
CA THR A 140 2.53 -8.80 21.18
C THR A 140 1.22 -8.10 20.84
N LEU A 141 1.27 -6.77 20.67
CA LEU A 141 0.16 -5.97 20.15
C LEU A 141 0.29 -5.84 18.63
N VAL A 142 -0.73 -6.26 17.89
CA VAL A 142 -0.85 -6.00 16.44
C VAL A 142 -1.79 -4.83 16.23
N VAL A 143 -1.33 -3.79 15.53
CA VAL A 143 -2.12 -2.58 15.23
C VAL A 143 -2.45 -2.55 13.75
N GLY A 144 -3.75 -2.51 13.43
CA GLY A 144 -4.25 -2.43 12.07
C GLY A 144 -5.41 -3.37 11.78
N GLY A 145 -6.24 -3.05 10.80
CA GLY A 145 -7.46 -3.82 10.46
C GLY A 145 -7.45 -4.42 9.05
N GLY A 146 -6.28 -4.52 8.41
CA GLY A 146 -6.12 -5.09 7.06
C GLY A 146 -5.55 -6.52 7.07
N HIS A 147 -5.42 -7.10 5.88
CA HIS A 147 -4.88 -8.47 5.70
C HIS A 147 -3.48 -8.66 6.27
N SER A 148 -2.64 -7.61 6.27
CA SER A 148 -1.30 -7.68 6.88
C SER A 148 -1.35 -7.95 8.37
N ALA A 149 -2.28 -7.29 9.10
CA ALA A 149 -2.49 -7.52 10.51
C ALA A 149 -3.02 -8.94 10.77
N ILE A 150 -3.96 -9.40 9.94
CA ILE A 150 -4.51 -10.77 10.04
C ILE A 150 -3.40 -11.80 9.84
N ASN A 151 -2.54 -11.65 8.82
CA ASN A 151 -1.43 -12.56 8.60
C ASN A 151 -0.48 -12.60 9.79
N ALA A 152 -0.09 -11.44 10.34
CA ALA A 152 0.77 -11.38 11.52
C ALA A 152 0.14 -12.08 12.74
N LEU A 153 -1.17 -11.88 12.97
CA LEU A 153 -1.91 -12.56 14.04
C LEU A 153 -1.99 -14.07 13.85
N LEU A 154 -2.21 -14.54 12.61
CA LEU A 154 -2.25 -15.97 12.32
C LEU A 154 -0.89 -16.64 12.53
N GLU A 155 0.22 -16.00 12.16
CA GLU A 155 1.56 -16.52 12.44
C GLU A 155 1.88 -16.50 13.94
N LEU A 156 1.51 -15.44 14.66
CA LEU A 156 1.62 -15.38 16.12
C LEU A 156 0.79 -16.50 16.81
N ALA A 157 -0.39 -16.82 16.26
CA ALA A 157 -1.20 -17.91 16.79
C ALA A 157 -0.55 -19.29 16.58
N GLU A 158 0.15 -19.51 15.47
CA GLU A 158 0.95 -20.72 15.29
C GLU A 158 2.11 -20.76 16.30
N LEU A 159 2.75 -19.64 16.58
CA LEU A 159 3.78 -19.54 17.61
C LEU A 159 3.21 -19.81 19.01
N GLN A 160 2.00 -19.31 19.31
CA GLN A 160 1.30 -19.57 20.58
C GLN A 160 1.01 -21.04 20.81
N LYS A 161 0.70 -21.83 19.77
CA LYS A 161 0.52 -23.28 19.90
C LYS A 161 1.80 -23.99 20.35
N GLN A 162 2.96 -23.42 20.03
CA GLN A 162 4.28 -23.96 20.40
C GLN A 162 4.77 -23.45 21.76
N ASN A 163 4.30 -22.25 22.17
CA ASN A 163 4.61 -21.64 23.46
C ASN A 163 3.40 -20.85 23.98
N GLU A 164 2.68 -21.42 24.94
CA GLU A 164 1.43 -20.87 25.50
C GLU A 164 1.61 -19.53 26.23
N ASN A 165 2.84 -19.16 26.59
CA ASN A 165 3.12 -17.84 27.17
C ASN A 165 3.07 -16.71 26.12
N THR A 166 3.01 -17.03 24.83
CA THR A 166 2.83 -16.05 23.75
C THR A 166 1.39 -15.53 23.78
N LYS A 167 1.23 -14.20 24.00
CA LYS A 167 -0.08 -13.55 24.08
C LYS A 167 -0.30 -12.60 22.91
N LEU A 168 -1.47 -12.68 22.34
CA LEU A 168 -1.89 -11.90 21.16
C LEU A 168 -2.89 -10.85 21.56
N VAL A 169 -2.58 -9.60 21.24
CA VAL A 169 -3.48 -8.45 21.43
C VAL A 169 -3.67 -7.78 20.06
N TRP A 170 -4.87 -7.40 19.73
CA TRP A 170 -5.21 -6.78 18.45
C TRP A 170 -5.94 -5.46 18.65
N ALA A 171 -5.40 -4.37 18.12
CA ALA A 171 -6.01 -3.05 18.15
C ALA A 171 -6.33 -2.56 16.74
N LEU A 172 -7.56 -2.08 16.53
CA LEU A 172 -7.99 -1.56 15.25
C LEU A 172 -9.01 -0.41 15.43
N ARG A 173 -9.05 0.48 14.41
CA ARG A 173 -9.96 1.65 14.41
C ARG A 173 -11.35 1.36 13.87
N LYS A 174 -11.57 0.20 13.24
CA LYS A 174 -12.87 -0.19 12.69
C LYS A 174 -13.90 -0.29 13.82
N ASN A 175 -15.13 0.11 13.57
CA ASN A 175 -16.18 0.07 14.57
C ASN A 175 -16.56 -1.36 14.94
N THR A 176 -16.51 -2.27 14.01
CA THR A 176 -16.86 -3.68 14.21
C THR A 176 -15.78 -4.62 13.71
N LEU A 177 -15.65 -5.77 14.33
CA LEU A 177 -14.75 -6.84 13.89
C LEU A 177 -15.18 -7.44 12.55
N SER A 178 -16.47 -7.44 12.23
CA SER A 178 -16.98 -7.94 10.96
C SER A 178 -16.38 -7.22 9.76
N GLU A 179 -16.14 -5.92 9.90
CA GLU A 179 -15.44 -5.12 8.88
C GLU A 179 -13.98 -5.55 8.64
N ALA A 180 -13.34 -6.15 9.63
CA ALA A 180 -11.97 -6.62 9.51
C ALA A 180 -11.87 -8.03 8.90
N TYR A 181 -12.92 -8.84 9.04
CA TYR A 181 -12.92 -10.22 8.53
C TYR A 181 -13.04 -10.32 7.00
N GLY A 182 -13.43 -9.22 6.31
CA GLY A 182 -13.60 -9.20 4.86
C GLY A 182 -14.77 -10.05 4.37
N GLY A 183 -14.74 -10.41 3.09
CA GLY A 183 -15.82 -11.12 2.40
C GLY A 183 -16.02 -12.59 2.80
N LYS A 184 -15.06 -13.21 3.49
CA LYS A 184 -15.07 -14.64 3.88
C LYS A 184 -15.39 -15.54 2.68
N GLU A 185 -16.47 -16.32 2.79
CA GLU A 185 -16.93 -17.24 1.72
C GLU A 185 -17.44 -16.51 0.47
N ASN A 186 -17.82 -15.23 0.62
CA ASN A 186 -18.24 -14.37 -0.48
C ASN A 186 -17.06 -13.62 -1.15
N ASP A 187 -15.84 -13.85 -0.70
CA ASP A 187 -14.66 -13.26 -1.32
C ASP A 187 -14.34 -13.99 -2.64
N ALA A 188 -14.22 -13.24 -3.74
CA ALA A 188 -13.87 -13.80 -5.04
C ALA A 188 -12.50 -14.51 -5.07
N LEU A 189 -11.64 -14.22 -4.09
CA LEU A 189 -10.38 -14.93 -3.87
C LEU A 189 -10.50 -15.86 -2.65
N PRO A 190 -10.72 -17.18 -2.86
CA PRO A 190 -10.98 -18.13 -1.76
C PRO A 190 -9.90 -18.12 -0.67
N ALA A 191 -8.64 -17.95 -1.05
CA ALA A 191 -7.52 -17.88 -0.11
C ALA A 191 -7.59 -16.64 0.79
N ARG A 192 -8.04 -15.50 0.27
CA ARG A 192 -8.24 -14.28 1.03
C ARG A 192 -9.44 -14.41 1.97
N GLY A 193 -10.53 -15.04 1.51
CA GLY A 193 -11.71 -15.34 2.35
C GLY A 193 -11.37 -16.23 3.54
N LYS A 194 -10.52 -17.24 3.35
CA LYS A 194 -10.03 -18.11 4.43
C LYS A 194 -9.28 -17.36 5.54
N LEU A 195 -8.58 -16.26 5.23
CA LEU A 195 -7.93 -15.46 6.27
C LEU A 195 -8.95 -14.87 7.24
N GLY A 196 -10.08 -14.36 6.72
CA GLY A 196 -11.16 -13.81 7.52
C GLY A 196 -11.82 -14.84 8.43
N SER A 197 -12.07 -16.06 7.92
CA SER A 197 -12.66 -17.16 8.70
C SER A 197 -11.70 -17.61 9.82
N ARG A 198 -10.40 -17.77 9.53
CA ARG A 198 -9.39 -18.17 10.52
C ARG A 198 -9.21 -17.16 11.66
N ILE A 199 -9.13 -15.87 11.33
CA ILE A 199 -8.99 -14.84 12.39
C ILE A 199 -10.27 -14.73 13.23
N GLN A 200 -11.45 -14.91 12.64
CA GLN A 200 -12.70 -14.96 13.39
C GLN A 200 -12.70 -16.10 14.41
N GLU A 201 -12.26 -17.29 14.03
CA GLU A 201 -12.13 -18.44 14.94
C GLU A 201 -11.18 -18.13 16.11
N LEU A 202 -10.02 -17.53 15.86
CA LEU A 202 -9.08 -17.14 16.92
C LEU A 202 -9.67 -16.13 17.92
N VAL A 203 -10.46 -15.19 17.43
CA VAL A 203 -11.16 -14.22 18.29
C VAL A 203 -12.27 -14.91 19.09
N GLN A 204 -13.11 -15.73 18.48
CA GLN A 204 -14.21 -16.45 19.14
C GLN A 204 -13.71 -17.44 20.20
N THR A 205 -12.55 -18.03 20.01
CA THR A 205 -11.93 -18.96 20.96
C THR A 205 -11.13 -18.24 22.06
N GLY A 206 -11.12 -16.90 22.07
CA GLY A 206 -10.42 -16.11 23.09
C GLY A 206 -8.88 -16.13 23.00
N LYS A 207 -8.31 -16.63 21.90
CA LYS A 207 -6.86 -16.68 21.69
C LYS A 207 -6.25 -15.32 21.35
N VAL A 208 -7.07 -14.37 20.91
CA VAL A 208 -6.70 -12.99 20.64
C VAL A 208 -7.56 -12.05 21.45
N ILE A 209 -6.94 -11.17 22.22
CA ILE A 209 -7.62 -10.09 22.95
C ILE A 209 -7.80 -8.92 21.98
N VAL A 210 -9.04 -8.46 21.78
CA VAL A 210 -9.35 -7.42 20.80
C VAL A 210 -9.79 -6.11 21.45
N HIS A 211 -9.23 -5.02 20.97
CA HIS A 211 -9.60 -3.65 21.31
C HIS A 211 -10.07 -2.92 20.05
N THR A 212 -11.38 -2.69 19.94
CA THR A 212 -12.02 -2.02 18.80
C THR A 212 -13.30 -1.30 19.25
N PRO A 213 -13.62 -0.09 18.69
CA PRO A 213 -12.68 0.81 18.03
C PRO A 213 -11.63 1.34 19.02
N LEU A 214 -10.38 1.48 18.60
CA LEU A 214 -9.34 2.09 19.44
C LEU A 214 -8.55 3.12 18.63
N TYR A 215 -8.55 4.37 19.08
CA TYR A 215 -7.84 5.50 18.49
C TYR A 215 -6.60 5.82 19.31
N ILE A 216 -5.46 5.22 18.93
CA ILE A 216 -4.19 5.33 19.66
C ILE A 216 -3.62 6.75 19.52
N HIS A 217 -3.12 7.32 20.63
CA HIS A 217 -2.48 8.64 20.65
C HIS A 217 -1.17 8.68 21.43
N SER A 218 -0.86 7.68 22.31
CA SER A 218 0.38 7.68 23.09
C SER A 218 0.88 6.26 23.34
N ILE A 219 2.19 6.10 23.46
CA ILE A 219 2.91 4.88 23.83
C ILE A 219 3.87 5.26 24.95
N GLN A 220 3.77 4.58 26.07
CA GLN A 220 4.62 4.80 27.23
C GLN A 220 5.39 3.54 27.55
N ARG A 221 6.61 3.67 28.08
CA ARG A 221 7.42 2.55 28.55
C ARG A 221 7.56 2.61 30.06
N ASP A 222 7.31 1.49 30.71
CA ASP A 222 7.52 1.35 32.16
C ASP A 222 8.98 1.00 32.52
N SER A 223 9.27 0.93 33.82
CA SER A 223 10.58 0.58 34.35
C SER A 223 11.02 -0.84 34.00
N ASN A 224 10.11 -1.73 33.65
CA ASN A 224 10.35 -3.11 33.23
C ASN A 224 10.49 -3.26 31.70
N HIS A 225 10.61 -2.13 31.00
CA HIS A 225 10.66 -2.07 29.53
C HIS A 225 9.40 -2.59 28.83
N LYS A 226 8.27 -2.72 29.53
CA LYS A 226 6.98 -3.01 28.90
C LYS A 226 6.35 -1.74 28.38
N LEU A 227 5.60 -1.87 27.28
CA LEU A 227 4.87 -0.78 26.68
C LEU A 227 3.42 -0.75 27.22
N SER A 228 2.92 0.45 27.41
CA SER A 228 1.52 0.78 27.59
C SER A 228 1.07 1.65 26.42
N VAL A 229 0.03 1.21 25.73
CA VAL A 229 -0.56 1.92 24.59
C VAL A 229 -1.85 2.57 25.03
N LEU A 230 -1.92 3.90 24.88
CA LEU A 230 -3.06 4.71 25.28
C LEU A 230 -3.82 5.20 24.05
N GLY A 231 -5.12 5.21 24.16
CA GLY A 231 -6.01 5.65 23.11
C GLY A 231 -7.39 6.02 23.64
N VAL A 232 -8.28 6.37 22.72
CA VAL A 232 -9.69 6.62 23.02
C VAL A 232 -10.50 5.47 22.44
N LYS A 233 -11.40 4.92 23.24
CA LYS A 233 -12.39 3.91 22.89
C LYS A 233 -13.73 4.32 23.44
N ASP A 234 -14.77 4.38 22.60
CA ASP A 234 -16.12 4.77 22.99
C ASP A 234 -16.15 6.12 23.79
N ASP A 235 -15.34 7.10 23.33
CA ASP A 235 -15.12 8.42 23.93
C ASP A 235 -14.45 8.41 25.31
N GLU A 236 -13.96 7.26 25.78
CA GLU A 236 -13.26 7.13 27.06
C GLU A 236 -11.77 6.81 26.84
N ASN A 237 -10.94 7.24 27.80
CA ASN A 237 -9.53 6.87 27.82
C ASN A 237 -9.37 5.37 28.04
N HIS A 238 -8.63 4.72 27.17
CA HIS A 238 -8.37 3.30 27.22
C HIS A 238 -6.87 3.01 27.17
N MET A 239 -6.41 2.11 28.02
CA MET A 239 -5.02 1.73 28.13
C MET A 239 -4.83 0.22 27.99
N ILE A 240 -3.89 -0.20 27.14
CA ILE A 240 -3.43 -1.57 26.99
C ILE A 240 -2.01 -1.63 27.56
N SER A 241 -1.81 -2.34 28.65
CA SER A 241 -0.53 -2.40 29.37
C SER A 241 0.15 -3.76 29.23
N GLY A 242 1.43 -3.82 29.56
CA GLY A 242 2.20 -5.06 29.64
C GLY A 242 2.62 -5.61 28.26
N ILE A 243 2.69 -4.77 27.24
CA ILE A 243 3.08 -5.14 25.87
C ILE A 243 4.61 -5.23 25.79
N ASP A 244 5.11 -6.31 25.23
CA ASP A 244 6.55 -6.50 24.95
C ASP A 244 6.95 -5.94 23.58
N GLU A 245 6.13 -6.22 22.56
CA GLU A 245 6.40 -5.88 21.18
C GLU A 245 5.13 -5.39 20.48
N ILE A 246 5.30 -4.50 19.53
CA ILE A 246 4.20 -4.02 18.66
C ILE A 246 4.52 -4.39 17.22
N ILE A 247 3.53 -4.92 16.50
CA ILE A 247 3.56 -5.06 15.04
C ILE A 247 2.59 -4.03 14.47
N SER A 248 3.12 -3.04 13.73
CA SER A 248 2.33 -1.99 13.10
C SER A 248 2.00 -2.36 11.65
N ASN A 249 0.71 -2.55 11.38
CA ASN A 249 0.15 -2.79 10.05
C ASN A 249 -0.81 -1.66 9.65
N THR A 250 -0.38 -0.43 9.87
CA THR A 250 -1.15 0.80 9.63
C THR A 250 -1.09 1.28 8.17
N GLY A 251 -0.46 0.48 7.31
CA GLY A 251 -0.24 0.80 5.90
C GLY A 251 1.06 1.57 5.68
N SER A 252 1.22 2.08 4.48
CA SER A 252 2.40 2.83 4.05
C SER A 252 2.00 3.95 3.09
N ARG A 253 2.93 4.85 2.82
CA ARG A 253 2.72 6.02 1.95
C ARG A 253 3.92 6.27 1.05
N PRO A 254 3.76 6.98 -0.08
CA PRO A 254 4.86 7.34 -0.97
C PRO A 254 5.92 8.18 -0.27
N ASN A 255 7.18 8.01 -0.68
CA ASN A 255 8.26 8.91 -0.34
C ASN A 255 8.69 9.69 -1.59
N PHE A 256 8.51 11.00 -1.59
CA PHE A 256 8.84 11.90 -2.69
C PHE A 256 10.14 12.68 -2.46
N ASN A 257 10.91 12.39 -1.43
CA ASN A 257 12.10 13.16 -1.06
C ASN A 257 13.13 13.29 -2.18
N MET A 258 13.30 12.25 -3.03
CA MET A 258 14.23 12.30 -4.16
C MET A 258 13.71 13.12 -5.35
N LEU A 259 12.44 13.53 -5.34
CA LEU A 259 11.75 14.21 -6.44
C LEU A 259 11.63 15.74 -6.24
N LYS A 260 12.41 16.33 -5.35
CA LYS A 260 12.30 17.78 -5.02
C LYS A 260 12.44 18.69 -6.25
N GLU A 261 13.29 18.30 -7.21
CA GLU A 261 13.55 19.04 -8.46
C GLU A 261 12.73 18.53 -9.66
N ILE A 262 11.81 17.59 -9.44
CA ILE A 262 10.88 17.09 -10.46
C ILE A 262 9.53 17.77 -10.29
N ARG A 263 8.93 18.17 -11.40
CA ARG A 263 7.55 18.68 -11.45
C ARG A 263 6.59 17.50 -11.42
N HIS A 264 6.40 16.94 -10.22
CA HIS A 264 5.39 15.90 -10.01
C HIS A 264 4.15 16.47 -9.35
N ALA A 265 3.01 15.82 -9.56
CA ALA A 265 1.76 16.09 -8.88
C ALA A 265 1.30 14.85 -8.13
N SER A 266 0.64 15.05 -7.00
CA SER A 266 -0.03 14.01 -6.23
C SER A 266 -1.38 14.50 -5.74
N ASP A 267 -2.36 13.58 -5.64
CA ASP A 267 -3.65 13.86 -5.01
C ASP A 267 -3.45 14.19 -3.52
N PRO A 268 -4.07 15.24 -2.99
CA PRO A 268 -3.85 15.68 -1.62
C PRO A 268 -4.35 14.72 -0.55
N SER A 269 -5.31 13.85 -0.86
CA SER A 269 -5.92 12.91 0.08
C SER A 269 -5.26 11.54 0.02
N LEU A 270 -5.12 11.01 -1.18
CA LEU A 270 -4.59 9.67 -1.42
C LEU A 270 -3.07 9.66 -1.62
N GLU A 271 -2.44 10.80 -1.89
CA GLU A 271 -1.02 10.88 -2.29
C GLU A 271 -0.71 10.04 -3.55
N SER A 272 -1.72 9.73 -4.34
CA SER A 272 -1.64 8.99 -5.60
C SER A 272 -1.28 9.91 -6.77
N VAL A 273 -1.05 9.33 -7.94
CA VAL A 273 -1.09 10.09 -9.19
C VAL A 273 -2.49 10.70 -9.34
N PRO A 274 -2.63 12.01 -9.65
CA PRO A 274 -3.93 12.70 -9.58
C PRO A 274 -5.02 12.07 -10.42
N GLU A 275 -4.71 11.70 -11.68
CA GLU A 275 -5.69 11.12 -12.62
C GLU A 275 -6.18 9.72 -12.19
N LEU A 276 -5.50 9.10 -11.23
CA LEU A 276 -5.93 7.83 -10.65
C LEU A 276 -6.86 8.02 -9.45
N ALA A 277 -6.86 9.18 -8.79
CA ALA A 277 -7.49 9.36 -7.48
C ALA A 277 -8.98 8.93 -7.49
N GLU A 278 -9.77 9.43 -8.44
CA GLU A 278 -11.18 9.08 -8.55
C GLU A 278 -11.42 7.59 -8.87
N LEU A 279 -10.47 6.95 -9.57
CA LEU A 279 -10.57 5.54 -9.97
C LEU A 279 -10.28 4.57 -8.82
N ILE A 280 -9.49 5.00 -7.85
CA ILE A 280 -8.92 4.12 -6.81
C ILE A 280 -9.36 4.50 -5.40
N ASP A 281 -10.17 5.54 -5.23
CA ASP A 281 -10.61 6.01 -3.91
C ASP A 281 -11.30 4.88 -3.13
N PRO A 282 -10.74 4.45 -1.99
CA PRO A 282 -11.30 3.36 -1.20
C PRO A 282 -12.64 3.72 -0.54
N ASN A 283 -13.03 4.99 -0.54
CA ASN A 283 -14.35 5.42 -0.06
C ASN A 283 -15.45 5.21 -1.12
N ILE A 284 -15.07 5.05 -2.39
CA ILE A 284 -15.98 4.90 -3.54
C ILE A 284 -15.85 3.50 -4.14
N HIS A 285 -14.62 2.99 -4.25
CA HIS A 285 -14.29 1.76 -4.97
C HIS A 285 -13.75 0.65 -4.07
N SER A 286 -14.08 -0.60 -4.41
CA SER A 286 -13.42 -1.79 -3.87
C SER A 286 -12.24 -2.21 -4.75
N CYS A 287 -11.36 -3.08 -4.23
CA CYS A 287 -10.18 -3.58 -4.98
C CYS A 287 -10.53 -4.22 -6.34
N GLY A 288 -11.77 -4.68 -6.55
CA GLY A 288 -12.20 -5.36 -7.77
C GLY A 288 -12.87 -4.49 -8.81
N THR A 289 -13.14 -3.22 -8.50
CA THR A 289 -13.88 -2.32 -9.39
C THR A 289 -13.01 -1.30 -10.11
N VAL A 290 -11.70 -1.30 -9.83
CA VAL A 290 -10.76 -0.38 -10.46
C VAL A 290 -10.55 -0.82 -11.92
N ARG A 291 -10.95 0.04 -12.87
CA ARG A 291 -10.71 -0.22 -14.29
C ARG A 291 -9.22 -0.21 -14.62
N PRO A 292 -8.80 -0.99 -15.62
CA PRO A 292 -7.43 -0.90 -16.15
C PRO A 292 -7.11 0.54 -16.60
N HIS A 293 -5.87 0.94 -16.35
CA HIS A 293 -5.35 2.26 -16.73
C HIS A 293 -3.88 2.13 -17.13
N GLY A 294 -3.37 3.09 -17.87
CA GLY A 294 -2.04 3.03 -18.44
C GLY A 294 -1.33 4.38 -18.45
N GLU A 295 -0.51 4.60 -19.45
CA GLU A 295 0.36 5.76 -19.59
C GLU A 295 -0.39 7.08 -19.44
N LYS A 296 -1.58 7.17 -20.04
CA LYS A 296 -2.38 8.39 -20.10
C LYS A 296 -2.75 8.93 -18.72
N GLU A 297 -3.20 8.05 -17.84
CA GLU A 297 -3.54 8.38 -16.46
C GLU A 297 -2.30 8.54 -15.55
N LEU A 298 -1.12 8.08 -16.00
CA LEU A 298 0.11 8.14 -15.21
C LEU A 298 1.00 9.33 -15.55
N ARG A 299 0.60 10.16 -16.50
CA ARG A 299 1.35 11.36 -16.90
C ARG A 299 1.57 12.30 -15.73
N GLN A 300 2.80 12.81 -15.67
CA GLN A 300 3.19 13.82 -14.70
C GLN A 300 3.43 15.16 -15.41
N PRO A 301 3.36 16.30 -14.69
CA PRO A 301 3.74 17.61 -15.25
C PRO A 301 5.17 17.63 -15.80
N GLU A 302 6.07 16.77 -15.31
CA GLU A 302 7.41 16.57 -15.87
C GLU A 302 7.35 15.56 -17.02
N LYS A 303 7.61 15.98 -18.25
CA LYS A 303 7.62 15.10 -19.43
C LYS A 303 8.63 13.97 -19.29
N ASN A 304 8.25 12.75 -19.67
CA ASN A 304 9.05 11.53 -19.59
C ASN A 304 9.41 11.12 -18.15
N PHE A 305 8.68 11.60 -17.16
CA PHE A 305 8.74 11.13 -15.79
C PHE A 305 7.42 10.47 -15.41
N TYR A 306 7.49 9.27 -14.85
CA TYR A 306 6.33 8.47 -14.47
C TYR A 306 6.49 7.91 -13.06
N ILE A 307 5.39 7.79 -12.34
CA ILE A 307 5.28 7.05 -11.09
C ILE A 307 4.37 5.86 -11.34
N ILE A 308 4.87 4.64 -11.15
CA ILE A 308 4.12 3.40 -11.42
C ILE A 308 4.10 2.46 -10.20
N GLY A 309 3.33 1.39 -10.32
CA GLY A 309 3.21 0.37 -9.28
C GLY A 309 2.47 0.89 -8.04
N ALA A 310 2.72 0.29 -6.88
CA ALA A 310 2.05 0.66 -5.64
C ALA A 310 2.21 2.14 -5.29
N LYS A 311 3.31 2.78 -5.70
CA LYS A 311 3.55 4.20 -5.46
C LYS A 311 2.56 5.10 -6.19
N SER A 312 2.13 4.72 -7.40
CA SER A 312 1.14 5.47 -8.17
C SER A 312 -0.24 5.53 -7.49
N TYR A 313 -0.53 4.53 -6.65
CA TYR A 313 -1.76 4.43 -5.86
C TYR A 313 -1.68 5.19 -4.52
N GLY A 314 -0.52 5.72 -4.18
CA GLY A 314 -0.36 6.47 -2.94
C GLY A 314 -0.71 5.65 -1.71
N ARG A 315 -1.73 6.07 -0.97
CA ARG A 315 -2.25 5.41 0.24
C ARG A 315 -3.44 4.49 -0.03
N ALA A 316 -3.93 4.42 -1.27
CA ALA A 316 -5.06 3.56 -1.61
C ALA A 316 -4.66 2.08 -1.55
N PRO A 317 -5.41 1.23 -0.81
CA PRO A 317 -5.09 -0.19 -0.62
C PRO A 317 -5.51 -1.08 -1.79
N THR A 318 -6.04 -0.50 -2.88
CA THR A 318 -6.68 -1.20 -3.99
C THR A 318 -5.70 -1.67 -5.08
N PHE A 319 -4.39 -1.50 -4.89
CA PHE A 319 -3.36 -1.88 -5.86
C PHE A 319 -3.21 -3.40 -6.00
N LEU A 320 -3.10 -3.85 -7.26
CA LEU A 320 -2.79 -5.22 -7.63
C LEU A 320 -1.50 -5.28 -8.46
N LEU A 321 -0.69 -6.34 -8.30
CA LEU A 321 0.53 -6.52 -9.10
C LEU A 321 0.24 -6.55 -10.60
N ALA A 322 -0.86 -7.17 -11.02
CA ALA A 322 -1.28 -7.19 -12.43
C ALA A 322 -1.49 -5.78 -13.00
N THR A 323 -2.09 -4.88 -12.21
CA THR A 323 -2.22 -3.46 -12.58
C THR A 323 -0.85 -2.80 -12.80
N GLY A 324 0.10 -3.07 -11.90
CA GLY A 324 1.46 -2.54 -12.03
C GLY A 324 2.18 -3.03 -13.28
N TYR A 325 1.94 -4.27 -13.69
CA TYR A 325 2.49 -4.81 -14.94
C TYR A 325 1.90 -4.12 -16.16
N GLU A 326 0.59 -3.87 -16.18
CA GLU A 326 -0.07 -3.12 -17.26
C GLU A 326 0.43 -1.68 -17.32
N GLN A 327 0.58 -1.01 -16.18
CA GLN A 327 1.19 0.34 -16.11
C GLN A 327 2.59 0.34 -16.73
N ALA A 328 3.45 -0.59 -16.35
CA ALA A 328 4.81 -0.69 -16.86
C ALA A 328 4.83 -0.93 -18.36
N ARG A 329 4.01 -1.86 -18.87
CA ARG A 329 3.88 -2.17 -20.29
C ARG A 329 3.44 -0.94 -21.08
N SER A 330 2.38 -0.27 -20.66
CA SER A 330 1.81 0.88 -21.33
C SER A 330 2.78 2.06 -21.37
N VAL A 331 3.43 2.39 -20.24
CA VAL A 331 4.44 3.47 -20.17
C VAL A 331 5.64 3.17 -21.07
N VAL A 332 6.15 1.93 -21.08
CA VAL A 332 7.29 1.55 -21.93
C VAL A 332 6.91 1.62 -23.39
N ALA A 333 5.74 1.14 -23.79
CA ALA A 333 5.25 1.26 -25.16
C ALA A 333 5.23 2.71 -25.63
N TYR A 334 4.68 3.61 -24.81
CA TYR A 334 4.67 5.05 -25.14
C TYR A 334 6.08 5.63 -25.29
N LEU A 335 6.98 5.36 -24.35
CA LEU A 335 8.36 5.85 -24.38
C LEU A 335 9.18 5.33 -25.57
N THR A 336 8.82 4.18 -26.12
CA THR A 336 9.46 3.60 -27.33
C THR A 336 8.77 4.01 -28.63
N GLY A 337 7.71 4.82 -28.57
CA GLY A 337 7.00 5.34 -29.74
C GLY A 337 5.85 4.45 -30.24
N ASP A 338 5.56 3.35 -29.56
CA ASP A 338 4.42 2.48 -29.87
C ASP A 338 3.16 3.00 -29.15
N ILE A 339 2.60 4.06 -29.72
CA ILE A 339 1.45 4.78 -29.16
C ILE A 339 0.21 3.87 -29.13
N GLU A 340 -0.02 3.09 -30.19
CA GLU A 340 -1.17 2.20 -30.28
C GLU A 340 -1.17 1.18 -29.14
N SER A 341 -0.09 0.47 -28.93
CA SER A 341 0.05 -0.49 -27.84
C SER A 341 -0.02 0.17 -26.46
N SER A 342 0.40 1.43 -26.33
CA SER A 342 0.33 2.14 -25.04
C SER A 342 -1.11 2.39 -24.59
N GLU A 343 -2.05 2.58 -25.50
CA GLU A 343 -3.45 2.85 -25.24
C GLU A 343 -4.32 1.58 -25.09
N GLN A 344 -3.82 0.43 -25.57
CA GLN A 344 -4.54 -0.85 -25.46
C GLN A 344 -4.27 -1.54 -24.15
N VAL A 345 -5.33 -2.02 -23.48
CA VAL A 345 -5.22 -2.91 -22.31
C VAL A 345 -4.94 -4.33 -22.78
N GLN A 346 -3.76 -4.86 -22.45
CA GLN A 346 -3.34 -6.20 -22.86
C GLN A 346 -3.48 -7.25 -21.75
N LEU A 347 -3.44 -6.84 -20.48
CA LEU A 347 -3.62 -7.74 -19.35
C LEU A 347 -5.09 -7.84 -18.96
N ARG A 348 -5.56 -9.07 -18.78
CA ARG A 348 -6.83 -9.33 -18.11
C ARG A 348 -6.61 -9.21 -16.60
N LEU A 349 -7.15 -8.16 -16.01
CA LEU A 349 -7.14 -8.00 -14.57
C LEU A 349 -8.19 -8.93 -13.95
N PRO A 350 -7.88 -9.66 -12.87
CA PRO A 350 -8.87 -10.47 -12.19
C PRO A 350 -9.94 -9.56 -11.59
N GLU A 351 -11.21 -9.94 -11.72
CA GLU A 351 -12.27 -9.38 -10.89
C GLU A 351 -11.98 -9.79 -9.45
N THR A 352 -11.50 -8.85 -8.64
CA THR A 352 -11.17 -9.13 -7.26
C THR A 352 -12.34 -8.79 -6.37
N GLY A 353 -12.65 -9.68 -5.43
CA GLY A 353 -13.80 -9.54 -4.55
C GLY A 353 -13.72 -8.38 -3.57
N VAL A 354 -14.77 -8.25 -2.81
CA VAL A 354 -15.10 -7.16 -1.91
C VAL A 354 -14.02 -6.97 -0.83
N CYS A 355 -13.20 -5.93 -0.96
CA CYS A 355 -12.59 -5.32 0.22
C CYS A 355 -13.72 -4.64 1.00
N SER A 356 -13.86 -4.93 2.28
CA SER A 356 -14.86 -4.30 3.13
C SER A 356 -14.68 -2.79 3.15
N ILE A 357 -15.51 -2.10 2.38
CA ILE A 357 -15.69 -0.66 2.51
C ILE A 357 -16.60 -0.49 3.72
N SER A 358 -16.21 0.35 4.67
CA SER A 358 -17.11 0.81 5.70
C SER A 358 -18.31 1.46 5.01
N ASN A 359 -19.48 0.83 5.06
CA ASN A 359 -20.71 1.49 4.65
C ASN A 359 -20.93 2.68 5.59
N VAL A 360 -20.43 3.84 5.20
CA VAL A 360 -20.89 5.11 5.76
C VAL A 360 -22.36 5.18 5.44
N ASN A 361 -23.18 5.15 6.50
CA ASN A 361 -24.63 5.21 6.50
C ASN A 361 -25.15 6.05 5.33
N LYS A 362 -25.73 5.43 4.30
CA LYS A 362 -26.79 6.04 3.54
C LYS A 362 -27.96 6.19 4.51
N LYS A 363 -28.08 7.37 5.12
CA LYS A 363 -29.38 7.83 5.59
C LYS A 363 -30.26 7.81 4.34
N GLU A 364 -31.24 6.96 4.38
CA GLU A 364 -32.37 6.97 3.44
C GLU A 364 -32.94 8.38 3.42
N ALA A 365 -32.66 9.12 2.37
CA ALA A 365 -33.48 10.24 2.00
C ALA A 365 -34.78 9.63 1.46
N THR A 366 -35.79 9.59 2.31
CA THR A 366 -37.15 9.31 1.91
C THR A 366 -37.56 10.39 0.91
N ASP A 367 -37.63 10.01 -0.35
CA ASP A 367 -38.30 10.74 -1.38
C ASP A 367 -39.79 10.86 -1.01
N ASN A 368 -40.19 12.05 -0.64
CA ASN A 368 -41.56 12.53 -0.75
C ASN A 368 -41.52 13.97 -1.23
N ALA A 369 -41.51 14.11 -2.53
CA ALA A 369 -41.94 15.35 -3.21
C ALA A 369 -42.54 14.98 -4.57
N SER A 370 -43.86 14.82 -4.57
CA SER A 370 -44.70 14.88 -5.74
C SER A 370 -44.49 16.23 -6.44
N CYS A 371 -44.08 16.16 -7.70
CA CYS A 371 -44.13 17.33 -8.60
C CYS A 371 -45.54 17.52 -9.07
N ASP A 372 -46.18 18.58 -8.60
CA ASP A 372 -47.29 19.25 -9.32
C ASP A 372 -46.71 20.38 -10.12
N SER A 373 -47.06 20.34 -11.39
CA SER A 373 -46.77 21.34 -12.42
C SER A 373 -47.77 22.49 -12.32
N GLU A 374 -47.31 23.72 -12.08
CA GLU A 374 -48.01 24.91 -12.49
C GLU A 374 -47.07 25.96 -13.03
N GLN A 375 -47.38 26.39 -14.25
CA GLN A 375 -46.80 27.50 -14.99
C GLN A 375 -47.07 28.82 -14.26
N LEU A 376 -46.09 29.73 -14.21
CA LEU A 376 -46.34 31.16 -14.28
C LEU A 376 -45.08 31.91 -14.78
N GLU A 377 -45.39 32.75 -15.77
CA GLU A 377 -44.50 33.64 -16.49
C GLU A 377 -43.94 34.80 -15.66
N GLY A 378 -42.73 35.22 -16.02
CA GLY A 378 -42.38 36.65 -16.12
C GLY A 378 -41.79 37.34 -14.90
N LYS A 379 -40.51 37.69 -14.95
CA LYS A 379 -39.96 39.05 -15.01
C LYS A 379 -38.48 39.12 -14.61
N THR A 380 -37.73 39.71 -15.53
CA THR A 380 -36.42 40.35 -15.39
C THR A 380 -36.19 41.14 -14.11
N THR A 381 -34.97 41.06 -13.50
CA THR A 381 -34.05 42.18 -13.25
C THR A 381 -32.72 41.76 -12.63
N VAL A 382 -31.68 42.11 -13.27
CA VAL A 382 -30.35 42.64 -12.97
C VAL A 382 -29.98 42.83 -11.49
N GLY A 383 -28.77 42.45 -11.12
CA GLY A 383 -28.08 42.94 -9.93
C GLY A 383 -26.82 42.14 -9.58
N CYS A 384 -25.65 42.69 -9.95
CA CYS A 384 -24.33 42.32 -9.48
C CYS A 384 -24.17 42.42 -7.96
N CYS A 385 -23.43 41.50 -7.35
CA CYS A 385 -22.20 41.75 -6.58
C CYS A 385 -21.48 40.42 -6.40
#